data_5d1aa0fa1823ec5e68526a06d9743e9f
#
_entry.id   5d1aa0fa1823ec5e68526a06d9743e9f
#
_cell.length_a   1.000
_cell.length_b   1.000
_cell.length_c   1.000
_cell.angle_alpha   90.00
_cell.angle_beta   90.00
_cell.angle_gamma   90.00
#
_symmetry.space_group_name_H-M   'P 1'
#
loop_
_entity.id
_entity.type
_entity.pdbx_description
1 polymer ?
#
loop_
_entity_poly.entity_id
_entity_poly.type
_entity_poly.pdbx_seq_one_letter_code
_entity_poly.pdbx_strand_id
1 'polypeptide(L)'
;MADTKREIERKYEGPATENGADGLPDLGGVPGVAAVVDQGVTELDATYYDTRDQRLAAASLTLRRRTGGADAGWHLKLPVSDGVRDEIRAPLSDTVPRALSGLVRSRVRDTELVPLVRLLSARDVRHLVDGSGALLAEVSLDRVRAERLDGGGGTAAWTEIEVELADGGDPAFLDTVEKRLRKAGLHRSAAPSKLAKALAETGEPAGKRGRKRAQTGGHPSKPGPATDPAPATDPVTAGDHVLAHLRAQRDAIVELDPDVRRDVPDSVHSMRVATRRLRGTFGSYARILDPAVTGPIGDELKWLAGELGVDRDREVLTERLTQALGELPRTLVVGPVRARLRTWAHARHGGSRRRLLAVLDGKRYLALLSALDALVTDPPLLRAAAGDPERVIAKAVRKDFAKVSDLVAQALDGKPGTDRDVALHEARKKAKRTRYAAETALPALGAPAAGLTKAMKALQGLLGDHQDSVMTREALRELAALAHAAGESSFTYGVLYGREEQRAAAVEAALPEAWRATLEQASV
;
A
#
# COMPACT_ATOMS: atom_id res chain seq x y z
N MET A 1 -10.21 11.98 -17.70
CA MET A 1 -9.57 11.40 -16.50
C MET A 1 -10.49 10.29 -16.02
N ALA A 2 -9.97 9.21 -15.46
CA ALA A 2 -10.82 8.20 -14.84
C ALA A 2 -11.43 8.81 -13.57
N ASP A 3 -12.74 8.67 -13.41
CA ASP A 3 -13.47 9.15 -12.23
C ASP A 3 -13.33 8.12 -11.11
N THR A 4 -13.20 8.58 -9.86
CA THR A 4 -13.05 7.69 -8.70
C THR A 4 -14.16 7.96 -7.71
N LYS A 5 -14.94 6.91 -7.38
CA LYS A 5 -15.99 6.93 -6.36
C LYS A 5 -15.61 5.99 -5.22
N ARG A 6 -15.74 6.42 -3.97
CA ARG A 6 -15.67 5.56 -2.79
C ARG A 6 -17.03 4.92 -2.58
N GLU A 7 -17.09 3.59 -2.64
CA GLU A 7 -18.29 2.82 -2.37
C GLU A 7 -18.19 2.14 -1.00
N ILE A 8 -19.27 2.24 -0.23
CA ILE A 8 -19.46 1.53 1.03
C ILE A 8 -20.70 0.66 0.85
N GLU A 9 -20.50 -0.64 0.67
CA GLU A 9 -21.57 -1.58 0.32
C GLU A 9 -21.57 -2.79 1.24
N ARG A 10 -22.76 -3.39 1.39
CA ARG A 10 -22.95 -4.69 2.04
C ARG A 10 -23.81 -5.57 1.17
N LYS A 11 -23.46 -6.86 1.11
CA LYS A 11 -24.12 -7.87 0.28
C LYS A 11 -24.86 -8.87 1.16
N TYR A 12 -26.04 -9.26 0.71
CA TYR A 12 -26.91 -10.18 1.44
C TYR A 12 -27.45 -11.26 0.52
N GLU A 13 -27.69 -12.44 1.10
CA GLU A 13 -28.30 -13.59 0.44
C GLU A 13 -29.45 -14.11 1.32
N GLY A 14 -30.46 -14.67 0.67
CA GLY A 14 -31.58 -15.32 1.35
C GLY A 14 -31.60 -16.83 1.15
N PRO A 15 -32.41 -17.58 1.89
CA PRO A 15 -32.67 -18.97 1.59
C PRO A 15 -33.24 -19.08 0.17
N ALA A 16 -32.72 -20.05 -0.61
CA ALA A 16 -33.30 -20.41 -1.89
C ALA A 16 -34.72 -20.92 -1.64
N THR A 17 -35.71 -20.08 -1.82
CA THR A 17 -37.11 -20.53 -1.82
C THR A 17 -37.44 -21.07 -3.21
N GLU A 18 -38.07 -22.24 -3.30
CA GLU A 18 -38.51 -22.84 -4.59
C GLU A 18 -39.43 -21.91 -5.41
N ASN A 19 -39.97 -20.86 -4.79
CA ASN A 19 -40.75 -19.79 -5.39
C ASN A 19 -40.07 -18.43 -5.34
N GLY A 20 -38.73 -18.35 -5.49
CA GLY A 20 -37.90 -17.15 -5.47
C GLY A 20 -38.53 -16.04 -4.64
N ALA A 21 -37.87 -15.56 -3.59
CA ALA A 21 -38.40 -14.38 -2.88
C ALA A 21 -38.58 -13.27 -3.92
N ASP A 22 -39.83 -13.07 -4.38
CA ASP A 22 -40.18 -12.15 -5.48
C ASP A 22 -40.16 -10.70 -5.00
N GLY A 23 -39.17 -10.29 -4.23
CA GLY A 23 -39.02 -8.90 -3.88
C GLY A 23 -38.09 -8.62 -2.71
N LEU A 24 -37.67 -7.39 -2.66
CA LEU A 24 -37.00 -6.81 -1.50
C LEU A 24 -38.00 -6.80 -0.33
N PRO A 25 -37.55 -7.11 0.92
CA PRO A 25 -38.39 -6.93 2.09
C PRO A 25 -38.77 -5.45 2.25
N ASP A 26 -39.89 -5.23 2.97
CA ASP A 26 -40.30 -3.86 3.31
C ASP A 26 -39.20 -3.14 4.13
N LEU A 27 -38.58 -2.12 3.54
CA LEU A 27 -37.54 -1.28 4.14
C LEU A 27 -38.08 0.07 4.64
N GLY A 28 -39.37 0.38 4.45
CA GLY A 28 -40.00 1.59 4.96
C GLY A 28 -39.99 1.70 6.48
N GLY A 29 -39.86 0.56 7.18
CA GLY A 29 -39.73 0.52 8.64
C GLY A 29 -38.29 0.67 9.17
N VAL A 30 -37.32 1.00 8.34
CA VAL A 30 -35.93 1.25 8.78
C VAL A 30 -35.84 2.65 9.40
N PRO A 31 -35.33 2.81 10.63
CA PRO A 31 -35.16 4.11 11.27
C PRO A 31 -34.38 5.09 10.39
N GLY A 32 -34.94 6.29 10.19
CA GLY A 32 -34.38 7.34 9.32
C GLY A 32 -34.90 7.32 7.89
N VAL A 33 -35.53 6.23 7.44
CA VAL A 33 -36.16 6.14 6.12
C VAL A 33 -37.57 6.71 6.18
N ALA A 34 -37.83 7.75 5.39
CA ALA A 34 -39.14 8.34 5.23
C ALA A 34 -39.91 7.75 4.03
N ALA A 35 -39.19 7.36 2.97
CA ALA A 35 -39.77 6.69 1.81
C ALA A 35 -38.79 5.72 1.15
N VAL A 36 -39.36 4.70 0.49
CA VAL A 36 -38.65 3.79 -0.40
C VAL A 36 -39.11 4.07 -1.83
N VAL A 37 -38.23 4.63 -2.64
CA VAL A 37 -38.56 5.08 -3.99
C VAL A 37 -38.12 4.04 -5.01
N ASP A 38 -39.06 3.53 -5.79
CA ASP A 38 -38.81 2.59 -6.87
C ASP A 38 -38.10 3.27 -8.04
N GLN A 39 -36.97 2.73 -8.47
CA GLN A 39 -36.21 3.17 -9.63
C GLN A 39 -36.39 2.25 -10.85
N GLY A 40 -37.15 1.17 -10.68
CA GLY A 40 -37.42 0.16 -11.71
C GLY A 40 -36.32 -0.88 -11.88
N VAL A 41 -36.48 -1.68 -12.94
CA VAL A 41 -35.56 -2.77 -13.26
C VAL A 41 -34.68 -2.40 -14.45
N THR A 42 -33.39 -2.67 -14.32
CA THR A 42 -32.38 -2.40 -15.37
C THR A 42 -31.65 -3.69 -15.72
N GLU A 43 -31.53 -3.99 -17.02
CA GLU A 43 -30.71 -5.11 -17.51
C GLU A 43 -29.25 -4.67 -17.63
N LEU A 44 -28.37 -5.45 -17.02
CA LEU A 44 -26.92 -5.23 -17.02
C LEU A 44 -26.22 -6.43 -17.64
N ASP A 45 -25.26 -6.17 -18.53
CA ASP A 45 -24.35 -7.16 -19.11
C ASP A 45 -22.91 -6.77 -18.77
N ALA A 46 -22.25 -7.57 -17.92
CA ALA A 46 -20.92 -7.29 -17.41
C ALA A 46 -19.96 -8.45 -17.70
N THR A 47 -18.92 -8.17 -18.47
CA THR A 47 -17.80 -9.11 -18.67
C THR A 47 -16.64 -8.75 -17.75
N TYR A 48 -16.20 -9.72 -16.96
CA TYR A 48 -15.08 -9.58 -16.03
C TYR A 48 -13.79 -10.08 -16.66
N TYR A 49 -12.72 -9.29 -16.45
CA TYR A 49 -11.40 -9.53 -17.01
C TYR A 49 -10.38 -9.78 -15.91
N ASP A 50 -9.52 -10.77 -16.11
CA ASP A 50 -8.38 -11.07 -15.24
C ASP A 50 -7.30 -11.80 -16.06
N THR A 51 -6.17 -12.10 -15.44
CA THR A 51 -5.22 -13.06 -15.99
C THR A 51 -5.80 -14.48 -15.90
N ARG A 52 -5.31 -15.40 -16.73
CA ARG A 52 -5.78 -16.82 -16.70
C ARG A 52 -5.56 -17.49 -15.35
N ASP A 53 -4.55 -17.05 -14.59
CA ASP A 53 -4.24 -17.48 -13.21
C ASP A 53 -4.91 -16.62 -12.13
N GLN A 54 -5.86 -15.75 -12.51
CA GLN A 54 -6.77 -15.00 -11.63
C GLN A 54 -6.07 -14.09 -10.60
N ARG A 55 -5.03 -13.37 -11.01
CA ARG A 55 -4.24 -12.51 -10.11
C ARG A 55 -5.02 -11.33 -9.53
N LEU A 56 -6.00 -10.79 -10.25
CA LEU A 56 -6.83 -9.70 -9.74
C LEU A 56 -7.82 -10.23 -8.71
N ALA A 57 -8.52 -11.32 -9.00
CA ALA A 57 -9.46 -11.96 -8.10
C ALA A 57 -8.77 -12.41 -6.80
N ALA A 58 -7.58 -13.02 -6.88
CA ALA A 58 -6.76 -13.40 -5.73
C ALA A 58 -6.39 -12.21 -4.83
N ALA A 59 -6.35 -11.00 -5.39
CA ALA A 59 -6.10 -9.75 -4.67
C ALA A 59 -7.39 -8.97 -4.34
N SER A 60 -8.57 -9.58 -4.50
CA SER A 60 -9.89 -8.95 -4.29
C SER A 60 -10.17 -7.73 -5.19
N LEU A 61 -9.46 -7.62 -6.32
CA LEU A 61 -9.74 -6.63 -7.34
C LEU A 61 -10.74 -7.19 -8.36
N THR A 62 -11.57 -6.30 -8.91
CA THR A 62 -12.43 -6.66 -10.03
C THR A 62 -12.29 -5.65 -11.15
N LEU A 63 -12.06 -6.12 -12.37
CA LEU A 63 -12.05 -5.32 -13.58
C LEU A 63 -13.15 -5.82 -14.50
N ARG A 64 -14.10 -4.96 -14.86
CA ARG A 64 -15.22 -5.35 -15.73
C ARG A 64 -15.50 -4.31 -16.81
N ARG A 65 -15.99 -4.77 -17.93
CA ARG A 65 -16.68 -3.98 -18.95
C ARG A 65 -18.19 -4.21 -18.79
N ARG A 66 -18.95 -3.15 -18.57
CA ARG A 66 -20.41 -3.24 -18.39
C ARG A 66 -21.15 -2.44 -19.43
N THR A 67 -22.22 -3.01 -19.97
CA THR A 67 -23.23 -2.35 -20.79
C THR A 67 -24.58 -2.44 -20.08
N GLY A 68 -25.52 -1.58 -20.48
CA GLY A 68 -26.78 -1.39 -19.74
C GLY A 68 -26.63 -0.48 -18.54
N GLY A 69 -27.76 0.12 -18.11
CA GLY A 69 -27.77 1.07 -17.00
C GLY A 69 -27.18 2.45 -17.34
N ALA A 70 -27.20 3.34 -16.35
CA ALA A 70 -26.72 4.73 -16.48
C ALA A 70 -25.19 4.83 -16.47
N ASP A 71 -24.48 3.80 -16.01
CA ASP A 71 -23.03 3.78 -15.80
C ASP A 71 -22.30 2.75 -16.71
N ALA A 72 -22.75 2.65 -17.95
CA ALA A 72 -22.08 1.80 -18.94
C ALA A 72 -20.62 2.24 -19.13
N GLY A 73 -19.68 1.27 -19.06
CA GLY A 73 -18.26 1.58 -19.11
C GLY A 73 -17.36 0.48 -18.59
N TRP A 74 -16.11 0.83 -18.37
CA TRP A 74 -15.13 0.02 -17.68
C TRP A 74 -15.06 0.41 -16.21
N HIS A 75 -15.03 -0.57 -15.32
CA HIS A 75 -15.00 -0.40 -13.87
C HIS A 75 -13.87 -1.22 -13.28
N LEU A 76 -13.02 -0.57 -12.51
CA LEU A 76 -12.00 -1.21 -11.67
C LEU A 76 -12.32 -0.93 -10.21
N LYS A 77 -12.61 -1.96 -9.42
CA LYS A 77 -12.79 -1.83 -7.97
C LYS A 77 -11.53 -2.28 -7.24
N LEU A 78 -10.98 -1.37 -6.44
CA LEU A 78 -9.83 -1.59 -5.56
C LEU A 78 -10.32 -1.74 -4.12
N PRO A 79 -9.92 -2.78 -3.37
CA PRO A 79 -10.28 -2.92 -1.97
C PRO A 79 -9.58 -1.86 -1.12
N VAL A 80 -10.32 -1.25 -0.18
CA VAL A 80 -9.79 -0.29 0.81
C VAL A 80 -9.85 -0.89 2.22
N SER A 81 -11.02 -1.42 2.59
CA SER A 81 -11.28 -2.16 3.82
C SER A 81 -12.49 -3.06 3.62
N ASP A 82 -12.88 -3.81 4.66
CA ASP A 82 -14.09 -4.64 4.56
C ASP A 82 -15.32 -3.80 4.21
N GLY A 83 -16.00 -4.19 3.13
CA GLY A 83 -17.17 -3.47 2.60
C GLY A 83 -16.89 -2.09 1.98
N VAL A 84 -15.63 -1.66 1.88
CA VAL A 84 -15.24 -0.36 1.30
C VAL A 84 -14.33 -0.57 0.10
N ARG A 85 -14.67 0.04 -1.03
CA ARG A 85 -13.92 -0.05 -2.29
C ARG A 85 -13.80 1.32 -2.96
N ASP A 86 -12.67 1.54 -3.65
CA ASP A 86 -12.56 2.62 -4.62
C ASP A 86 -12.94 2.07 -6.00
N GLU A 87 -14.03 2.55 -6.57
CA GLU A 87 -14.39 2.26 -7.95
C GLU A 87 -13.83 3.33 -8.88
N ILE A 88 -13.06 2.90 -9.87
CA ILE A 88 -12.45 3.76 -10.89
C ILE A 88 -13.12 3.45 -12.20
N ARG A 89 -13.74 4.47 -12.81
CA ARG A 89 -14.55 4.36 -14.03
C ARG A 89 -13.83 4.91 -15.24
N ALA A 90 -14.03 4.28 -16.37
CA ALA A 90 -13.58 4.77 -17.67
C ALA A 90 -14.65 4.53 -18.74
N PRO A 91 -14.71 5.36 -19.79
CA PRO A 91 -15.67 5.20 -20.87
C PRO A 91 -15.61 3.83 -21.54
N LEU A 92 -16.73 3.43 -22.13
CA LEU A 92 -16.84 2.18 -22.88
C LEU A 92 -15.83 2.17 -24.04
N SER A 93 -15.12 1.08 -24.18
CA SER A 93 -14.17 0.81 -25.28
C SER A 93 -14.05 -0.70 -25.50
N ASP A 94 -13.51 -1.12 -26.66
CA ASP A 94 -13.36 -2.53 -27.00
C ASP A 94 -12.20 -3.20 -26.23
N THR A 95 -11.22 -2.41 -25.80
CA THR A 95 -10.06 -2.88 -25.04
C THR A 95 -10.01 -2.20 -23.68
N VAL A 96 -9.33 -2.84 -22.73
CA VAL A 96 -9.09 -2.28 -21.39
C VAL A 96 -8.40 -0.91 -21.52
N PRO A 97 -9.00 0.18 -21.00
CA PRO A 97 -8.41 1.50 -21.06
C PRO A 97 -7.04 1.55 -20.37
N ARG A 98 -6.08 2.25 -20.99
CA ARG A 98 -4.71 2.36 -20.47
C ARG A 98 -4.68 2.91 -19.04
N ALA A 99 -5.62 3.79 -18.68
CA ALA A 99 -5.75 4.32 -17.33
C ALA A 99 -6.02 3.23 -16.29
N LEU A 100 -6.84 2.23 -16.63
CA LEU A 100 -7.17 1.12 -15.73
C LEU A 100 -6.12 0.00 -15.77
N SER A 101 -5.63 -0.37 -16.97
CA SER A 101 -4.59 -1.39 -17.11
C SER A 101 -3.29 -0.97 -16.38
N GLY A 102 -2.97 0.32 -16.36
CA GLY A 102 -1.87 0.86 -15.57
C GLY A 102 -2.01 0.57 -14.08
N LEU A 103 -3.22 0.74 -13.50
CA LEU A 103 -3.48 0.56 -12.07
C LEU A 103 -3.38 -0.90 -11.60
N VAL A 104 -3.54 -1.86 -12.50
CA VAL A 104 -3.42 -3.29 -12.17
C VAL A 104 -2.07 -3.87 -12.57
N ARG A 105 -1.19 -3.08 -13.19
CA ARG A 105 0.05 -3.54 -13.79
C ARG A 105 1.02 -4.18 -12.78
N SER A 106 1.09 -3.67 -11.57
CA SER A 106 1.90 -4.26 -10.49
C SER A 106 1.48 -5.69 -10.12
N ARG A 107 0.25 -6.09 -10.42
CA ARG A 107 -0.29 -7.43 -10.15
C ARG A 107 -0.22 -8.35 -11.37
N VAL A 108 -0.73 -7.87 -12.50
CA VAL A 108 -0.78 -8.69 -13.72
C VAL A 108 0.58 -8.79 -14.41
N ARG A 109 1.51 -7.85 -14.14
CA ARG A 109 2.79 -7.70 -14.85
C ARG A 109 2.55 -7.41 -16.33
N ASP A 110 3.15 -8.19 -17.21
CA ASP A 110 2.92 -8.18 -18.66
C ASP A 110 2.03 -9.34 -19.11
N THR A 111 1.31 -10.00 -18.18
CA THR A 111 0.34 -11.06 -18.51
C THR A 111 -0.92 -10.44 -19.09
N GLU A 112 -1.44 -11.07 -20.14
CA GLU A 112 -2.65 -10.63 -20.82
C GLU A 112 -3.88 -10.71 -19.90
N LEU A 113 -4.72 -9.67 -19.96
CA LEU A 113 -6.05 -9.65 -19.35
C LEU A 113 -7.05 -10.24 -20.34
N VAL A 114 -7.68 -11.33 -19.96
CA VAL A 114 -8.66 -12.06 -20.78
C VAL A 114 -10.03 -12.05 -20.12
N PRO A 115 -11.13 -12.15 -20.90
CA PRO A 115 -12.46 -12.30 -20.32
C PRO A 115 -12.58 -13.66 -19.65
N LEU A 116 -12.99 -13.67 -18.36
CA LEU A 116 -13.15 -14.90 -17.58
C LEU A 116 -14.60 -15.30 -17.36
N VAL A 117 -15.45 -14.33 -17.06
CA VAL A 117 -16.85 -14.54 -16.68
C VAL A 117 -17.71 -13.43 -17.25
N ARG A 118 -18.88 -13.79 -17.80
CA ARG A 118 -19.95 -12.85 -18.16
C ARG A 118 -21.09 -12.98 -17.18
N LEU A 119 -21.57 -11.86 -16.65
CA LEU A 119 -22.74 -11.79 -15.80
C LEU A 119 -23.86 -10.99 -16.48
N LEU A 120 -25.02 -11.62 -16.64
CA LEU A 120 -26.25 -10.96 -17.02
C LEU A 120 -27.08 -10.78 -15.74
N SER A 121 -27.49 -9.55 -15.44
CA SER A 121 -28.22 -9.24 -14.21
C SER A 121 -29.44 -8.38 -14.50
N ALA A 122 -30.63 -8.85 -14.06
CA ALA A 122 -31.81 -8.01 -13.95
C ALA A 122 -31.74 -7.36 -12.54
N ARG A 123 -31.46 -6.05 -12.50
CA ARG A 123 -31.28 -5.27 -11.26
C ARG A 123 -32.50 -4.45 -10.97
N ASP A 124 -33.23 -4.77 -9.90
CA ASP A 124 -34.31 -3.98 -9.33
C ASP A 124 -33.75 -3.03 -8.27
N VAL A 125 -33.91 -1.72 -8.45
CA VAL A 125 -33.29 -0.68 -7.64
C VAL A 125 -34.33 0.07 -6.79
N ARG A 126 -34.02 0.27 -5.52
CA ARG A 126 -34.79 1.06 -4.56
C ARG A 126 -33.90 2.09 -3.88
N HIS A 127 -34.36 3.33 -3.83
CA HIS A 127 -33.71 4.41 -3.07
C HIS A 127 -34.36 4.53 -1.70
N LEU A 128 -33.57 4.44 -0.64
CA LEU A 128 -34.00 4.78 0.72
C LEU A 128 -33.71 6.27 0.92
N VAL A 129 -34.77 7.06 1.17
CA VAL A 129 -34.65 8.51 1.33
C VAL A 129 -35.17 8.96 2.70
N ASP A 130 -34.57 10.03 3.21
CA ASP A 130 -34.99 10.66 4.47
C ASP A 130 -36.19 11.60 4.30
N GLY A 131 -36.62 12.27 5.40
CA GLY A 131 -37.74 13.19 5.40
C GLY A 131 -37.55 14.47 4.55
N SER A 132 -36.33 14.77 4.13
CA SER A 132 -36.00 15.86 3.20
C SER A 132 -35.94 15.40 1.74
N GLY A 133 -36.04 14.09 1.48
CA GLY A 133 -35.88 13.49 0.17
C GLY A 133 -34.40 13.20 -0.19
N ALA A 134 -33.46 13.38 0.75
CA ALA A 134 -32.06 13.04 0.51
C ALA A 134 -31.85 11.52 0.53
N LEU A 135 -30.98 11.05 -0.40
CA LEU A 135 -30.64 9.63 -0.50
C LEU A 135 -29.81 9.22 0.72
N LEU A 136 -30.23 8.13 1.40
CA LEU A 136 -29.51 7.48 2.48
C LEU A 136 -28.73 6.26 1.99
N ALA A 137 -29.37 5.44 1.18
CA ALA A 137 -28.74 4.26 0.55
C ALA A 137 -29.51 3.84 -0.71
N GLU A 138 -28.80 3.22 -1.64
CA GLU A 138 -29.37 2.45 -2.74
C GLU A 138 -29.43 0.97 -2.33
N VAL A 139 -30.57 0.35 -2.57
CA VAL A 139 -30.76 -1.10 -2.37
C VAL A 139 -31.07 -1.71 -3.71
N SER A 140 -30.27 -2.68 -4.13
CA SER A 140 -30.50 -3.41 -5.36
C SER A 140 -30.74 -4.89 -5.10
N LEU A 141 -31.73 -5.45 -5.82
CA LEU A 141 -31.97 -6.89 -5.92
C LEU A 141 -31.50 -7.33 -7.30
N ASP A 142 -30.42 -8.09 -7.35
CA ASP A 142 -29.84 -8.60 -8.59
C ASP A 142 -30.23 -10.08 -8.81
N ARG A 143 -30.93 -10.38 -9.91
CA ARG A 143 -31.08 -11.74 -10.42
C ARG A 143 -29.97 -11.97 -11.43
N VAL A 144 -28.95 -12.74 -11.03
CA VAL A 144 -27.70 -12.90 -11.78
C VAL A 144 -27.66 -14.23 -12.48
N ARG A 145 -27.24 -14.23 -13.75
CA ARG A 145 -26.82 -15.40 -14.51
C ARG A 145 -25.35 -15.25 -14.89
N ALA A 146 -24.54 -16.23 -14.52
CA ALA A 146 -23.10 -16.26 -14.80
C ALA A 146 -22.78 -17.29 -15.86
N GLU A 147 -21.87 -16.94 -16.75
CA GLU A 147 -21.31 -17.81 -17.78
C GLU A 147 -19.78 -17.74 -17.73
N ARG A 148 -19.14 -18.90 -17.66
CA ARG A 148 -17.69 -19.03 -17.72
C ARG A 148 -17.19 -18.92 -19.15
N LEU A 149 -16.18 -18.04 -19.42
CA LEU A 149 -15.66 -17.74 -20.77
C LEU A 149 -14.28 -18.35 -21.05
N ASP A 150 -13.57 -18.85 -20.03
CA ASP A 150 -12.21 -19.37 -20.14
C ASP A 150 -12.10 -20.84 -20.59
N GLY A 151 -13.19 -21.39 -21.12
CA GLY A 151 -13.25 -22.77 -21.67
C GLY A 151 -13.77 -23.80 -20.67
N GLY A 152 -14.09 -23.45 -19.44
CA GLY A 152 -14.70 -24.34 -18.43
C GLY A 152 -16.20 -24.61 -18.64
N GLY A 153 -16.89 -23.81 -19.45
CA GLY A 153 -18.29 -24.02 -19.86
C GLY A 153 -19.35 -24.06 -18.77
N GLY A 154 -19.02 -23.67 -17.53
CA GLY A 154 -19.94 -23.65 -16.40
C GLY A 154 -20.88 -22.44 -16.43
N THR A 155 -22.14 -22.68 -16.01
CA THR A 155 -23.14 -21.62 -15.78
C THR A 155 -23.68 -21.70 -14.36
N ALA A 156 -24.05 -20.56 -13.79
CA ALA A 156 -24.68 -20.48 -12.47
C ALA A 156 -25.75 -19.39 -12.47
N ALA A 157 -26.70 -19.48 -11.54
CA ALA A 157 -27.70 -18.45 -11.35
C ALA A 157 -28.01 -18.29 -9.86
N TRP A 158 -28.10 -17.04 -9.41
CA TRP A 158 -28.44 -16.71 -8.02
C TRP A 158 -29.13 -15.35 -7.93
N THR A 159 -29.68 -15.09 -6.74
CA THR A 159 -30.21 -13.78 -6.39
C THR A 159 -29.37 -13.24 -5.23
N GLU A 160 -29.03 -11.95 -5.29
CA GLU A 160 -28.37 -11.26 -4.18
C GLU A 160 -28.90 -9.86 -4.01
N ILE A 161 -28.78 -9.33 -2.79
CA ILE A 161 -29.15 -7.97 -2.44
C ILE A 161 -27.86 -7.20 -2.11
N GLU A 162 -27.68 -6.02 -2.70
CA GLU A 162 -26.64 -5.08 -2.33
C GLU A 162 -27.28 -3.84 -1.70
N VAL A 163 -26.66 -3.33 -0.63
CA VAL A 163 -27.01 -2.07 0.00
C VAL A 163 -25.79 -1.18 -0.08
N GLU A 164 -25.84 -0.15 -0.92
CA GLU A 164 -24.77 0.83 -1.11
C GLU A 164 -25.15 2.11 -0.39
N LEU A 165 -24.27 2.61 0.47
CA LEU A 165 -24.47 3.85 1.21
C LEU A 165 -24.34 5.05 0.26
N ALA A 166 -25.19 6.06 0.46
CA ALA A 166 -25.07 7.32 -0.27
C ALA A 166 -23.73 8.02 0.04
N ASP A 167 -23.25 8.83 -0.91
CA ASP A 167 -21.99 9.56 -0.76
C ASP A 167 -22.01 10.45 0.50
N GLY A 168 -21.01 10.26 1.36
CA GLY A 168 -20.91 11.00 2.63
C GLY A 168 -21.88 10.55 3.72
N GLY A 169 -22.64 9.46 3.51
CA GLY A 169 -23.53 8.88 4.50
C GLY A 169 -22.80 8.26 5.69
N ASP A 170 -23.53 8.11 6.81
CA ASP A 170 -23.00 7.46 8.00
C ASP A 170 -23.01 5.92 7.84
N PRO A 171 -21.86 5.24 7.90
CA PRO A 171 -21.78 3.77 7.81
C PRO A 171 -22.66 3.04 8.85
N ALA A 172 -22.97 3.63 10.00
CA ALA A 172 -23.87 3.06 11.01
C ALA A 172 -25.30 2.87 10.47
N PHE A 173 -25.70 3.59 9.42
CA PHE A 173 -26.99 3.40 8.76
C PHE A 173 -27.11 1.98 8.17
N LEU A 174 -26.02 1.44 7.61
CA LEU A 174 -25.99 0.08 7.09
C LEU A 174 -26.25 -0.99 8.18
N ASP A 175 -25.87 -0.73 9.44
CA ASP A 175 -26.18 -1.64 10.56
C ASP A 175 -27.69 -1.65 10.85
N THR A 176 -28.34 -0.51 10.65
CA THR A 176 -29.78 -0.37 10.84
C THR A 176 -30.57 -1.10 9.75
N VAL A 177 -30.14 -0.96 8.49
CA VAL A 177 -30.70 -1.72 7.36
C VAL A 177 -30.47 -3.23 7.54
N GLU A 178 -29.27 -3.65 7.95
CA GLU A 178 -28.91 -5.05 8.18
C GLU A 178 -29.83 -5.72 9.20
N LYS A 179 -30.17 -5.03 10.30
CA LYS A 179 -31.11 -5.55 11.31
C LYS A 179 -32.48 -5.87 10.71
N ARG A 180 -32.94 -5.04 9.77
CA ARG A 180 -34.21 -5.25 9.08
C ARG A 180 -34.15 -6.43 8.12
N LEU A 181 -33.05 -6.50 7.33
CA LEU A 181 -32.81 -7.61 6.38
C LEU A 181 -32.70 -8.96 7.12
N ARG A 182 -31.99 -9.01 8.25
CA ARG A 182 -31.88 -10.22 9.07
C ARG A 182 -33.24 -10.69 9.64
N LYS A 183 -34.12 -9.76 10.02
CA LYS A 183 -35.48 -10.09 10.45
C LYS A 183 -36.31 -10.69 9.30
N ALA A 184 -35.97 -10.38 8.06
CA ALA A 184 -36.58 -10.96 6.87
C ALA A 184 -35.93 -12.29 6.42
N GLY A 185 -34.99 -12.85 7.23
CA GLY A 185 -34.30 -14.10 6.92
C GLY A 185 -33.10 -14.00 6.01
N LEU A 186 -32.67 -12.76 5.69
CA LEU A 186 -31.49 -12.51 4.88
C LEU A 186 -30.23 -12.47 5.75
N HIS A 187 -29.11 -12.98 5.25
CA HIS A 187 -27.83 -12.96 5.94
C HIS A 187 -26.74 -12.37 5.02
N ARG A 188 -25.64 -11.91 5.61
CA ARG A 188 -24.51 -11.42 4.82
C ARG A 188 -23.97 -12.50 3.91
N SER A 189 -23.72 -12.14 2.65
CA SER A 189 -23.06 -13.02 1.70
C SER A 189 -21.64 -13.35 2.15
N ALA A 190 -21.25 -14.62 2.05
CA ALA A 190 -19.88 -15.06 2.28
C ALA A 190 -18.95 -14.71 1.10
N ALA A 191 -19.51 -14.44 -0.09
CA ALA A 191 -18.75 -14.11 -1.28
C ALA A 191 -18.31 -12.62 -1.27
N PRO A 192 -17.01 -12.32 -1.39
CA PRO A 192 -16.52 -10.94 -1.35
C PRO A 192 -16.91 -10.12 -2.58
N SER A 193 -17.31 -10.78 -3.69
CA SER A 193 -17.76 -10.11 -4.91
C SER A 193 -18.59 -11.05 -5.78
N LYS A 194 -19.41 -10.48 -6.71
CA LYS A 194 -20.12 -11.24 -7.75
C LYS A 194 -19.18 -12.13 -8.56
N LEU A 195 -17.98 -11.61 -8.90
CA LEU A 195 -16.95 -12.37 -9.60
C LEU A 195 -16.50 -13.59 -8.79
N ALA A 196 -16.19 -13.41 -7.50
CA ALA A 196 -15.75 -14.52 -6.65
C ALA A 196 -16.83 -15.61 -6.54
N LYS A 197 -18.11 -15.21 -6.39
CA LYS A 197 -19.24 -16.15 -6.39
C LYS A 197 -19.36 -16.88 -7.74
N ALA A 198 -19.30 -16.15 -8.85
CA ALA A 198 -19.37 -16.73 -10.18
C ALA A 198 -18.23 -17.74 -10.42
N LEU A 199 -16.98 -17.39 -10.05
CA LEU A 199 -15.84 -18.29 -10.18
C LEU A 199 -15.99 -19.56 -9.34
N ALA A 200 -16.53 -19.45 -8.12
CA ALA A 200 -16.77 -20.60 -7.26
C ALA A 200 -17.89 -21.51 -7.77
N GLU A 201 -19.02 -20.94 -8.25
CA GLU A 201 -20.18 -21.70 -8.67
C GLU A 201 -20.09 -22.25 -10.12
N THR A 202 -19.29 -21.62 -10.98
CA THR A 202 -19.06 -22.06 -12.36
C THR A 202 -17.77 -22.88 -12.53
N GLY A 203 -16.97 -23.05 -11.49
CA GLY A 203 -15.78 -23.90 -11.48
C GLY A 203 -16.14 -25.40 -11.59
N GLU A 204 -15.25 -26.23 -12.12
CA GLU A 204 -15.42 -27.68 -12.07
C GLU A 204 -15.54 -28.13 -10.60
N PRO A 205 -16.56 -28.94 -10.25
CA PRO A 205 -16.65 -29.48 -8.88
C PRO A 205 -15.39 -30.29 -8.59
N ALA A 206 -14.75 -30.00 -7.47
CA ALA A 206 -13.58 -30.71 -6.96
C ALA A 206 -13.90 -32.18 -6.63
N GLY A 207 -14.14 -33.03 -7.64
CA GLY A 207 -14.65 -34.39 -7.39
C GLY A 207 -14.56 -35.40 -8.52
N LYS A 208 -13.98 -35.13 -9.68
CA LYS A 208 -13.88 -36.13 -10.76
C LYS A 208 -12.50 -36.37 -11.35
N ARG A 209 -11.43 -35.96 -10.70
CA ARG A 209 -10.06 -36.41 -11.06
C ARG A 209 -9.58 -37.45 -10.07
N GLY A 210 -9.95 -38.71 -10.27
CA GLY A 210 -9.31 -39.75 -9.51
C GLY A 210 -10.05 -41.08 -9.43
N ARG A 211 -10.27 -41.74 -10.54
CA ARG A 211 -10.30 -43.23 -10.56
C ARG A 211 -10.23 -43.75 -11.99
N LYS A 212 -9.04 -43.73 -12.57
CA LYS A 212 -8.66 -44.74 -13.55
C LYS A 212 -7.15 -45.01 -13.45
N ARG A 213 -6.88 -46.14 -12.76
CA ARG A 213 -5.89 -47.16 -13.05
C ARG A 213 -4.39 -46.77 -13.06
N ALA A 214 -3.76 -47.09 -11.99
CA ALA A 214 -2.32 -47.36 -11.95
C ALA A 214 -1.99 -48.56 -12.85
N GLN A 215 -1.04 -48.39 -13.77
CA GLN A 215 -0.03 -49.39 -14.08
C GLN A 215 1.03 -48.80 -15.02
N THR A 216 2.27 -49.00 -14.61
CA THR A 216 3.55 -49.00 -15.31
C THR A 216 4.20 -47.70 -15.75
N GLY A 217 5.29 -47.34 -15.09
CA GLY A 217 6.58 -47.05 -15.72
C GLY A 217 6.96 -45.60 -16.00
N GLY A 218 7.92 -45.05 -15.29
CA GLY A 218 8.88 -44.08 -15.82
C GLY A 218 8.63 -42.59 -15.50
N HIS A 219 9.47 -42.00 -14.63
CA HIS A 219 9.65 -40.56 -14.41
C HIS A 219 9.85 -39.74 -15.70
N PRO A 220 9.40 -38.46 -15.81
CA PRO A 220 9.88 -37.35 -14.99
C PRO A 220 8.80 -36.36 -14.51
N SER A 221 9.15 -35.62 -13.48
CA SER A 221 8.36 -34.67 -12.72
C SER A 221 7.70 -33.55 -13.55
N LYS A 222 6.37 -33.36 -13.39
CA LYS A 222 5.62 -32.16 -13.80
C LYS A 222 5.36 -31.29 -12.56
N PRO A 223 5.40 -29.95 -12.68
CA PRO A 223 5.00 -29.07 -11.58
C PRO A 223 3.50 -29.25 -11.29
N GLY A 224 3.17 -29.41 -10.02
CA GLY A 224 1.79 -29.53 -9.53
C GLY A 224 1.05 -28.19 -9.57
N PRO A 225 -0.30 -28.23 -9.51
CA PRO A 225 -1.13 -27.03 -9.46
C PRO A 225 -0.88 -26.25 -8.16
N ALA A 226 -0.97 -24.90 -8.26
CA ALA A 226 -0.85 -24.00 -7.13
C ALA A 226 -1.78 -24.45 -6.00
N THR A 227 -1.19 -24.86 -4.89
CA THR A 227 -1.87 -25.12 -3.64
C THR A 227 -2.35 -23.80 -3.06
N ASP A 228 -3.59 -23.78 -2.57
CA ASP A 228 -4.10 -22.72 -1.68
C ASP A 228 -3.03 -22.36 -0.65
N PRO A 229 -2.87 -21.07 -0.30
CA PRO A 229 -1.95 -20.70 0.76
C PRO A 229 -2.40 -21.45 2.03
N ALA A 230 -1.53 -22.33 2.52
CA ALA A 230 -1.75 -23.00 3.80
C ALA A 230 -2.07 -21.95 4.87
N PRO A 231 -2.99 -22.24 5.84
CA PRO A 231 -3.28 -21.33 6.93
C PRO A 231 -1.94 -20.92 7.57
N ALA A 232 -1.78 -19.62 7.80
CA ALA A 232 -0.58 -19.07 8.41
C ALA A 232 -0.40 -19.72 9.79
N THR A 233 0.44 -20.75 9.87
CA THR A 233 0.89 -21.29 11.15
C THR A 233 1.79 -20.25 11.79
N ASP A 234 1.69 -20.09 13.12
CA ASP A 234 2.59 -19.20 13.86
C ASP A 234 4.06 -19.50 13.48
N PRO A 235 4.88 -18.45 13.26
CA PRO A 235 6.27 -18.64 12.86
C PRO A 235 7.04 -19.46 13.91
N VAL A 236 7.59 -20.60 13.49
CA VAL A 236 8.29 -21.53 14.39
C VAL A 236 9.79 -21.30 14.40
N THR A 237 10.35 -20.79 13.30
CA THR A 237 11.79 -20.60 13.11
C THR A 237 12.15 -19.14 12.86
N ALA A 238 13.44 -18.80 13.01
CA ALA A 238 13.93 -17.46 12.67
C ALA A 238 13.68 -17.11 11.19
N GLY A 239 13.72 -18.10 10.30
CA GLY A 239 13.38 -17.96 8.89
C GLY A 239 11.94 -17.55 8.68
N ASP A 240 11.00 -18.21 9.36
CA ASP A 240 9.55 -17.93 9.21
C ASP A 240 9.20 -16.49 9.59
N HIS A 241 9.75 -15.97 10.69
CA HIS A 241 9.59 -14.59 11.13
C HIS A 241 10.10 -13.59 10.08
N VAL A 242 11.29 -13.82 9.55
CA VAL A 242 11.88 -12.94 8.53
C VAL A 242 11.08 -13.01 7.23
N LEU A 243 10.64 -14.20 6.81
CA LEU A 243 9.81 -14.38 5.61
C LEU A 243 8.43 -13.74 5.73
N ALA A 244 7.78 -13.83 6.89
CA ALA A 244 6.52 -13.16 7.14
C ALA A 244 6.66 -11.64 6.95
N HIS A 245 7.74 -11.06 7.47
CA HIS A 245 8.03 -9.64 7.27
C HIS A 245 8.32 -9.29 5.80
N LEU A 246 9.10 -10.12 5.09
CA LEU A 246 9.39 -9.91 3.67
C LEU A 246 8.11 -9.94 2.83
N ARG A 247 7.22 -10.91 3.07
CA ARG A 247 5.91 -11.00 2.41
C ARG A 247 5.10 -9.73 2.64
N ALA A 248 4.97 -9.29 3.89
CA ALA A 248 4.22 -8.08 4.23
C ALA A 248 4.77 -6.82 3.53
N GLN A 249 6.09 -6.66 3.41
CA GLN A 249 6.67 -5.50 2.72
C GLN A 249 6.56 -5.61 1.19
N ARG A 250 6.67 -6.81 0.60
CA ARG A 250 6.43 -7.07 -0.81
C ARG A 250 4.97 -6.73 -1.16
N ASP A 251 4.03 -7.22 -0.36
CA ASP A 251 2.60 -6.98 -0.55
C ASP A 251 2.28 -5.48 -0.45
N ALA A 252 2.86 -4.79 0.53
CA ALA A 252 2.70 -3.34 0.66
C ALA A 252 3.18 -2.56 -0.58
N ILE A 253 4.30 -2.96 -1.22
CA ILE A 253 4.77 -2.32 -2.46
C ILE A 253 3.75 -2.53 -3.59
N VAL A 254 3.21 -3.73 -3.73
CA VAL A 254 2.23 -4.07 -4.78
C VAL A 254 0.88 -3.39 -4.54
N GLU A 255 0.43 -3.32 -3.29
CA GLU A 255 -0.83 -2.69 -2.89
C GLU A 255 -0.80 -1.18 -3.03
N LEU A 256 0.33 -0.55 -2.73
CA LEU A 256 0.50 0.90 -2.85
C LEU A 256 0.68 1.39 -4.29
N ASP A 257 1.01 0.51 -5.25
CA ASP A 257 1.25 0.91 -6.64
C ASP A 257 0.07 1.66 -7.28
N PRO A 258 -1.20 1.19 -7.18
CA PRO A 258 -2.36 1.93 -7.69
C PRO A 258 -2.52 3.31 -7.04
N ASP A 259 -2.25 3.42 -5.75
CA ASP A 259 -2.37 4.67 -5.00
C ASP A 259 -1.28 5.67 -5.39
N VAL A 260 -0.05 5.19 -5.56
CA VAL A 260 1.05 6.01 -6.10
C VAL A 260 0.71 6.50 -7.49
N ARG A 261 0.12 5.67 -8.35
CA ARG A 261 -0.30 6.05 -9.71
C ARG A 261 -1.44 7.06 -9.72
N ARG A 262 -2.30 7.04 -8.72
CA ARG A 262 -3.44 7.97 -8.53
C ARG A 262 -3.07 9.25 -7.79
N ASP A 263 -1.85 9.35 -7.28
CA ASP A 263 -1.36 10.46 -6.46
C ASP A 263 -2.10 10.59 -5.11
N VAL A 264 -2.47 9.47 -4.53
CA VAL A 264 -3.07 9.44 -3.21
C VAL A 264 -2.06 9.97 -2.18
N PRO A 265 -2.45 10.89 -1.29
CA PRO A 265 -1.56 11.43 -0.27
C PRO A 265 -0.82 10.33 0.49
N ASP A 266 0.47 10.57 0.80
CA ASP A 266 1.37 9.66 1.53
C ASP A 266 1.65 8.28 0.88
N SER A 267 1.05 7.94 -0.26
CA SER A 267 1.28 6.66 -0.95
C SER A 267 2.72 6.47 -1.38
N VAL A 268 3.33 7.50 -1.98
CA VAL A 268 4.76 7.51 -2.37
C VAL A 268 5.66 7.33 -1.15
N HIS A 269 5.36 8.03 -0.04
CA HIS A 269 6.11 7.89 1.21
C HIS A 269 6.02 6.46 1.76
N SER A 270 4.83 5.90 1.81
CA SER A 270 4.57 4.55 2.32
C SER A 270 5.28 3.48 1.48
N MET A 271 5.23 3.56 0.14
CA MET A 271 5.96 2.66 -0.75
C MET A 271 7.48 2.78 -0.55
N ARG A 272 8.01 4.00 -0.38
CA ARG A 272 9.43 4.25 -0.08
C ARG A 272 9.84 3.66 1.28
N VAL A 273 8.95 3.67 2.27
CA VAL A 273 9.20 3.03 3.57
C VAL A 273 9.26 1.51 3.40
N ALA A 274 8.33 0.88 2.67
CA ALA A 274 8.32 -0.55 2.42
C ALA A 274 9.61 -1.02 1.69
N THR A 275 10.04 -0.30 0.65
CA THR A 275 11.31 -0.61 -0.05
C THR A 275 12.53 -0.52 0.87
N ARG A 276 12.56 0.47 1.78
CA ARG A 276 13.67 0.61 2.74
C ARG A 276 13.65 -0.45 3.83
N ARG A 277 12.46 -0.88 4.28
CA ARG A 277 12.31 -2.00 5.23
C ARG A 277 12.85 -3.30 4.63
N LEU A 278 12.46 -3.64 3.39
CA LEU A 278 13.02 -4.82 2.69
C LEU A 278 14.54 -4.79 2.62
N ARG A 279 15.13 -3.68 2.17
CA ARG A 279 16.59 -3.53 2.14
C ARG A 279 17.24 -3.64 3.50
N GLY A 280 16.60 -3.07 4.53
CA GLY A 280 17.05 -3.18 5.92
C GLY A 280 17.10 -4.63 6.35
N THR A 281 16.04 -5.39 6.08
CA THR A 281 15.90 -6.81 6.41
C THR A 281 17.00 -7.66 5.73
N PHE A 282 17.26 -7.46 4.44
CA PHE A 282 18.35 -8.16 3.75
C PHE A 282 19.71 -7.95 4.42
N GLY A 283 20.01 -6.71 4.78
CA GLY A 283 21.26 -6.39 5.42
C GLY A 283 21.38 -6.84 6.88
N SER A 284 20.30 -6.79 7.66
CA SER A 284 20.30 -7.17 9.08
C SER A 284 20.31 -8.69 9.26
N TYR A 285 19.57 -9.39 8.41
CA TYR A 285 19.37 -10.84 8.48
C TYR A 285 20.16 -11.63 7.42
N ALA A 286 21.31 -11.11 6.99
CA ALA A 286 22.20 -11.75 6.02
C ALA A 286 22.77 -13.11 6.44
N ARG A 287 22.53 -13.58 7.67
CA ARG A 287 22.84 -14.96 8.13
C ARG A 287 21.65 -15.91 7.98
N ILE A 288 20.45 -15.35 7.79
CA ILE A 288 19.20 -16.10 7.57
C ILE A 288 18.93 -16.20 6.08
N LEU A 289 19.16 -15.11 5.33
CA LEU A 289 18.95 -15.01 3.89
C LEU A 289 20.30 -14.94 3.18
N ASP A 290 20.44 -15.63 2.04
CA ASP A 290 21.66 -15.61 1.26
C ASP A 290 21.90 -14.23 0.62
N PRO A 291 23.01 -13.55 0.98
CA PRO A 291 23.35 -12.26 0.40
C PRO A 291 23.66 -12.30 -1.10
N ALA A 292 24.06 -13.45 -1.64
CA ALA A 292 24.31 -13.58 -3.07
C ALA A 292 23.02 -13.41 -3.91
N VAL A 293 21.89 -13.81 -3.35
CA VAL A 293 20.56 -13.66 -3.97
C VAL A 293 19.93 -12.32 -3.60
N THR A 294 19.97 -11.94 -2.30
CA THR A 294 19.28 -10.72 -1.82
C THR A 294 20.02 -9.43 -2.14
N GLY A 295 21.33 -9.49 -2.40
CA GLY A 295 22.17 -8.33 -2.73
C GLY A 295 21.69 -7.59 -4.01
N PRO A 296 21.61 -8.26 -5.15
CA PRO A 296 21.10 -7.65 -6.40
C PRO A 296 19.68 -7.08 -6.25
N ILE A 297 18.77 -7.78 -5.56
CA ILE A 297 17.42 -7.29 -5.28
C ILE A 297 17.48 -6.04 -4.39
N GLY A 298 18.39 -6.02 -3.41
CA GLY A 298 18.63 -4.87 -2.54
C GLY A 298 19.11 -3.63 -3.30
N ASP A 299 19.90 -3.80 -4.37
CA ASP A 299 20.34 -2.70 -5.24
C ASP A 299 19.18 -2.17 -6.10
N GLU A 300 18.32 -3.05 -6.63
CA GLU A 300 17.10 -2.63 -7.33
C GLU A 300 16.11 -1.91 -6.41
N LEU A 301 15.94 -2.35 -5.18
CA LEU A 301 15.16 -1.63 -4.16
C LEU A 301 15.78 -0.27 -3.80
N LYS A 302 17.12 -0.15 -3.82
CA LYS A 302 17.81 1.14 -3.63
C LYS A 302 17.51 2.09 -4.77
N TRP A 303 17.55 1.60 -6.00
CA TRP A 303 17.16 2.37 -7.17
C TRP A 303 15.70 2.85 -7.05
N LEU A 304 14.74 1.95 -6.79
CA LEU A 304 13.32 2.31 -6.66
C LEU A 304 13.11 3.34 -5.54
N ALA A 305 13.74 3.15 -4.37
CA ALA A 305 13.66 4.12 -3.26
C ALA A 305 14.23 5.50 -3.64
N GLY A 306 15.22 5.55 -4.52
CA GLY A 306 15.76 6.79 -5.09
C GLY A 306 14.74 7.49 -5.99
N GLU A 307 14.11 6.76 -6.93
CA GLU A 307 13.09 7.32 -7.83
C GLU A 307 11.86 7.83 -7.06
N LEU A 308 11.41 7.09 -6.03
CA LEU A 308 10.33 7.49 -5.13
C LEU A 308 10.71 8.69 -4.23
N GLY A 309 12.00 8.99 -4.06
CA GLY A 309 12.50 10.00 -3.13
C GLY A 309 12.71 11.38 -3.73
N VAL A 310 12.76 11.49 -5.06
CA VAL A 310 13.17 12.71 -5.76
C VAL A 310 12.34 13.94 -5.39
N ASP A 311 11.03 13.79 -5.26
CA ASP A 311 10.13 14.90 -4.93
C ASP A 311 10.02 15.14 -3.44
N ARG A 312 9.87 14.08 -2.66
CA ARG A 312 9.59 14.21 -1.22
C ARG A 312 10.72 14.91 -0.45
N ASP A 313 11.96 14.62 -0.76
CA ASP A 313 13.09 15.26 -0.08
C ASP A 313 13.13 16.79 -0.39
N ARG A 314 12.64 17.20 -1.56
CA ARG A 314 12.51 18.60 -1.97
C ARG A 314 11.28 19.29 -1.37
N GLU A 315 10.14 18.61 -1.35
CA GLU A 315 8.93 19.12 -0.71
C GLU A 315 9.19 19.46 0.75
N VAL A 316 9.77 18.51 1.50
CA VAL A 316 10.12 18.69 2.91
C VAL A 316 11.09 19.86 3.08
N LEU A 317 12.11 19.96 2.24
CA LEU A 317 13.06 21.07 2.29
C LEU A 317 12.41 22.43 1.95
N THR A 318 11.54 22.48 0.94
CA THR A 318 10.80 23.69 0.55
C THR A 318 9.83 24.13 1.65
N GLU A 319 9.11 23.18 2.24
CA GLU A 319 8.19 23.43 3.35
C GLU A 319 8.93 23.99 4.56
N ARG A 320 10.06 23.37 4.96
CA ARG A 320 10.92 23.81 6.04
C ARG A 320 11.45 25.23 5.79
N LEU A 321 11.96 25.52 4.60
CA LEU A 321 12.43 26.87 4.25
C LEU A 321 11.28 27.90 4.26
N THR A 322 10.10 27.52 3.79
CA THR A 322 8.92 28.39 3.78
C THR A 322 8.47 28.72 5.20
N GLN A 323 8.43 27.71 6.06
CA GLN A 323 8.11 27.87 7.47
C GLN A 323 9.14 28.78 8.17
N ALA A 324 10.43 28.45 8.03
CA ALA A 324 11.52 29.23 8.63
C ALA A 324 11.49 30.70 8.19
N LEU A 325 11.18 30.96 6.92
CA LEU A 325 10.99 32.31 6.38
C LEU A 325 9.75 33.00 6.96
N GLY A 326 8.68 32.24 7.27
CA GLY A 326 7.47 32.74 7.91
C GLY A 326 7.66 33.17 9.37
N GLU A 327 8.59 32.53 10.06
CA GLU A 327 8.94 32.80 11.46
C GLU A 327 9.91 34.00 11.62
N LEU A 328 10.46 34.50 10.51
CA LEU A 328 11.33 35.69 10.58
C LEU A 328 10.53 36.98 10.79
N PRO A 329 11.00 37.89 11.65
CA PRO A 329 10.54 39.27 11.68
C PRO A 329 10.64 39.90 10.28
N ARG A 330 9.63 40.69 9.88
CA ARG A 330 9.59 41.33 8.55
C ARG A 330 10.83 42.16 8.25
N THR A 331 11.45 42.77 9.26
CA THR A 331 12.68 43.55 9.15
C THR A 331 13.90 42.74 8.70
N LEU A 332 13.88 41.41 8.90
CA LEU A 332 14.95 40.49 8.48
C LEU A 332 14.71 39.86 7.12
N VAL A 333 13.56 40.15 6.49
CA VAL A 333 13.24 39.65 5.14
C VAL A 333 13.52 40.76 4.12
N VAL A 334 14.70 40.69 3.50
CA VAL A 334 15.21 41.67 2.55
C VAL A 334 15.24 41.08 1.14
N GLY A 335 14.59 41.76 0.19
CA GLY A 335 14.50 41.32 -1.21
C GLY A 335 13.38 40.31 -1.50
N PRO A 336 13.29 39.79 -2.73
CA PRO A 336 12.20 38.95 -3.19
C PRO A 336 12.37 37.46 -2.80
N VAL A 337 12.77 37.19 -1.55
CA VAL A 337 13.15 35.86 -1.03
C VAL A 337 12.05 34.83 -1.27
N ARG A 338 10.77 35.20 -0.99
CA ARG A 338 9.62 34.28 -1.18
C ARG A 338 9.39 33.91 -2.65
N ALA A 339 9.58 34.87 -3.56
CA ALA A 339 9.44 34.63 -4.99
C ALA A 339 10.58 33.74 -5.50
N ARG A 340 11.81 33.99 -5.05
CA ARG A 340 12.98 33.19 -5.42
C ARG A 340 12.88 31.76 -4.90
N LEU A 341 12.44 31.56 -3.64
CA LEU A 341 12.22 30.23 -3.09
C LEU A 341 11.15 29.45 -3.90
N ARG A 342 10.05 30.10 -4.28
CA ARG A 342 9.03 29.50 -5.16
C ARG A 342 9.60 29.10 -6.51
N THR A 343 10.33 30.00 -7.18
CA THR A 343 10.98 29.72 -8.47
C THR A 343 11.96 28.56 -8.36
N TRP A 344 12.80 28.55 -7.32
CA TRP A 344 13.77 27.48 -7.07
C TRP A 344 13.07 26.12 -6.82
N ALA A 345 11.97 26.10 -6.07
CA ALA A 345 11.15 24.92 -5.86
C ALA A 345 10.51 24.43 -7.16
N HIS A 346 9.89 25.32 -7.95
CA HIS A 346 9.20 24.97 -9.21
C HIS A 346 10.16 24.51 -10.31
N ALA A 347 11.34 25.13 -10.44
CA ALA A 347 12.31 24.76 -11.47
C ALA A 347 12.73 23.27 -11.40
N ARG A 348 12.50 22.63 -10.27
CA ARG A 348 12.86 21.23 -9.99
C ARG A 348 11.66 20.27 -9.93
N HIS A 349 10.41 20.80 -9.93
CA HIS A 349 9.17 20.00 -9.89
C HIS A 349 8.71 19.51 -11.27
N GLY A 350 9.17 20.14 -12.34
CA GLY A 350 8.70 19.84 -13.69
C GLY A 350 9.14 18.46 -14.20
N GLY A 351 8.26 17.47 -14.09
CA GLY A 351 8.45 16.17 -14.72
C GLY A 351 8.64 14.97 -13.81
N SER A 352 8.77 15.15 -12.50
CA SER A 352 9.02 14.07 -11.54
C SER A 352 7.84 13.08 -11.47
N ARG A 353 6.61 13.56 -11.45
CA ARG A 353 5.41 12.72 -11.54
C ARG A 353 5.39 11.87 -12.80
N ARG A 354 5.68 12.48 -13.96
CA ARG A 354 5.75 11.77 -15.24
C ARG A 354 6.88 10.74 -15.23
N ARG A 355 8.02 11.11 -14.65
CA ARG A 355 9.17 10.22 -14.47
C ARG A 355 8.81 9.03 -13.57
N LEU A 356 8.16 9.27 -12.43
CA LEU A 356 7.73 8.21 -11.51
C LEU A 356 6.78 7.23 -12.19
N LEU A 357 5.77 7.72 -12.93
CA LEU A 357 4.88 6.85 -13.70
C LEU A 357 5.64 6.04 -14.76
N ALA A 358 6.61 6.66 -15.46
CA ALA A 358 7.45 5.94 -16.42
C ALA A 358 8.32 4.87 -15.75
N VAL A 359 8.79 5.10 -14.53
CA VAL A 359 9.51 4.10 -13.72
C VAL A 359 8.60 2.92 -13.39
N LEU A 360 7.39 3.18 -12.89
CA LEU A 360 6.41 2.13 -12.54
C LEU A 360 5.90 1.37 -13.77
N ASP A 361 5.91 2.00 -14.96
CA ASP A 361 5.59 1.35 -16.23
C ASP A 361 6.79 0.62 -16.86
N GLY A 362 7.98 0.80 -16.31
CA GLY A 362 9.22 0.27 -16.85
C GLY A 362 9.41 -1.23 -16.60
N LYS A 363 10.05 -1.94 -17.54
CA LYS A 363 10.39 -3.37 -17.41
C LYS A 363 11.26 -3.65 -16.17
N ARG A 364 12.12 -2.69 -15.77
CA ARG A 364 12.98 -2.82 -14.59
C ARG A 364 12.18 -2.96 -13.31
N TYR A 365 11.13 -2.14 -13.14
CA TYR A 365 10.24 -2.23 -11.99
C TYR A 365 9.46 -3.56 -11.97
N LEU A 366 8.93 -4.00 -13.12
CA LEU A 366 8.24 -5.29 -13.21
C LEU A 366 9.18 -6.48 -12.93
N ALA A 367 10.43 -6.41 -13.39
CA ALA A 367 11.44 -7.41 -13.07
C ALA A 367 11.77 -7.45 -11.58
N LEU A 368 11.87 -6.29 -10.92
CA LEU A 368 12.05 -6.20 -9.47
C LEU A 368 10.88 -6.87 -8.73
N LEU A 369 9.63 -6.56 -9.11
CA LEU A 369 8.47 -7.20 -8.49
C LEU A 369 8.46 -8.71 -8.69
N SER A 370 8.84 -9.21 -9.87
CA SER A 370 8.96 -10.65 -10.15
C SER A 370 10.08 -11.31 -9.34
N ALA A 371 11.20 -10.61 -9.12
CA ALA A 371 12.28 -11.08 -8.25
C ALA A 371 11.84 -11.15 -6.78
N LEU A 372 11.01 -10.20 -6.33
CA LEU A 372 10.42 -10.24 -4.98
C LEU A 372 9.40 -11.38 -4.84
N ASP A 373 8.61 -11.66 -5.87
CA ASP A 373 7.70 -12.82 -5.87
C ASP A 373 8.47 -14.14 -5.79
N ALA A 374 9.53 -14.29 -6.59
CA ALA A 374 10.41 -15.47 -6.53
C ALA A 374 11.07 -15.62 -5.15
N LEU A 375 11.55 -14.53 -4.56
CA LEU A 375 12.18 -14.52 -3.24
C LEU A 375 11.24 -15.04 -2.12
N VAL A 376 9.95 -14.75 -2.17
CA VAL A 376 8.99 -15.21 -1.15
C VAL A 376 8.41 -16.58 -1.45
N THR A 377 8.45 -17.03 -2.71
CA THR A 377 7.99 -18.35 -3.14
C THR A 377 9.06 -19.42 -2.89
N ASP A 378 10.30 -19.13 -3.25
CA ASP A 378 11.46 -20.00 -3.04
C ASP A 378 12.57 -19.21 -2.32
N PRO A 379 12.45 -19.04 -1.00
CA PRO A 379 13.35 -18.19 -0.24
C PRO A 379 14.76 -18.78 -0.09
N PRO A 380 15.83 -17.99 -0.34
CA PRO A 380 17.22 -18.43 -0.23
C PRO A 380 17.66 -18.52 1.24
N LEU A 381 17.14 -19.49 1.97
CA LEU A 381 17.39 -19.66 3.39
C LEU A 381 18.75 -20.31 3.66
N LEU A 382 19.52 -19.71 4.57
CA LEU A 382 20.76 -20.26 5.11
C LEU A 382 20.49 -21.06 6.38
N ARG A 383 21.49 -21.85 6.82
CA ARG A 383 21.39 -22.72 8.01
C ARG A 383 20.83 -22.02 9.26
N ALA A 384 21.12 -20.75 9.47
CA ALA A 384 20.63 -20.00 10.62
C ALA A 384 19.09 -19.79 10.60
N ALA A 385 18.44 -19.92 9.45
CA ALA A 385 16.99 -19.79 9.33
C ALA A 385 16.21 -20.82 10.14
N ALA A 386 16.74 -22.05 10.26
CA ALA A 386 16.13 -23.13 11.04
C ALA A 386 16.38 -22.98 12.56
N GLY A 387 17.09 -21.94 12.98
CA GLY A 387 17.43 -21.74 14.39
C GLY A 387 16.29 -21.14 15.21
N ASP A 388 16.48 -21.20 16.53
CA ASP A 388 15.58 -20.58 17.49
C ASP A 388 15.42 -19.07 17.23
N PRO A 389 14.16 -18.55 17.08
CA PRO A 389 13.91 -17.18 16.71
C PRO A 389 14.51 -16.18 17.70
N GLU A 390 14.28 -16.37 19.00
CA GLU A 390 14.75 -15.41 20.02
C GLU A 390 16.25 -15.24 19.96
N ARG A 391 17.00 -16.35 19.89
CA ARG A 391 18.47 -16.33 19.86
C ARG A 391 19.03 -15.76 18.56
N VAL A 392 18.51 -16.21 17.40
CA VAL A 392 19.08 -15.85 16.10
C VAL A 392 18.74 -14.41 15.74
N ILE A 393 17.48 -14.00 15.95
CA ILE A 393 16.98 -12.66 15.64
C ILE A 393 17.61 -11.64 16.60
N ALA A 394 17.62 -11.90 17.92
CA ALA A 394 18.26 -10.99 18.89
C ALA A 394 19.75 -10.77 18.57
N LYS A 395 20.48 -11.81 18.15
CA LYS A 395 21.88 -11.66 17.75
C LYS A 395 22.05 -10.73 16.54
N ALA A 396 21.14 -10.80 15.56
CA ALA A 396 21.17 -9.93 14.38
C ALA A 396 20.89 -8.47 14.77
N VAL A 397 19.88 -8.25 15.61
CA VAL A 397 19.49 -6.92 16.12
C VAL A 397 20.60 -6.29 16.94
N ARG A 398 21.17 -7.05 17.91
CA ARG A 398 22.32 -6.58 18.73
C ARG A 398 23.53 -6.18 17.88
N LYS A 399 23.83 -6.95 16.82
CA LYS A 399 24.92 -6.62 15.88
C LYS A 399 24.69 -5.28 15.16
N ASP A 400 23.44 -5.00 14.76
CA ASP A 400 23.13 -3.72 14.12
C ASP A 400 23.12 -2.57 15.13
N PHE A 401 22.66 -2.80 16.36
CA PHE A 401 22.72 -1.81 17.45
C PHE A 401 24.16 -1.44 17.83
N ALA A 402 25.06 -2.43 17.93
CA ALA A 402 26.48 -2.16 18.20
C ALA A 402 27.09 -1.17 17.19
N LYS A 403 26.73 -1.26 15.91
CA LYS A 403 27.18 -0.31 14.89
C LYS A 403 26.62 1.10 15.08
N VAL A 404 25.42 1.24 15.65
CA VAL A 404 24.89 2.54 16.03
C VAL A 404 25.70 3.12 17.18
N SER A 405 26.00 2.27 18.18
CA SER A 405 26.86 2.63 19.34
C SER A 405 28.22 3.17 18.92
N ASP A 406 28.91 2.42 18.03
CA ASP A 406 30.24 2.81 17.54
C ASP A 406 30.20 4.19 16.84
N LEU A 407 29.19 4.42 15.98
CA LEU A 407 29.08 5.68 15.25
C LEU A 407 28.65 6.85 16.13
N VAL A 408 27.80 6.62 17.14
CA VAL A 408 27.45 7.66 18.10
C VAL A 408 28.64 8.01 18.97
N ALA A 409 29.43 7.02 19.44
CA ALA A 409 30.68 7.26 20.16
C ALA A 409 31.65 8.09 19.32
N GLN A 410 31.87 7.72 18.04
CA GLN A 410 32.71 8.50 17.12
C GLN A 410 32.22 9.93 16.96
N ALA A 411 30.89 10.14 16.86
CA ALA A 411 30.33 11.48 16.77
C ALA A 411 30.51 12.31 18.05
N LEU A 412 30.42 11.68 19.23
CA LEU A 412 30.61 12.33 20.53
C LEU A 412 32.08 12.73 20.77
N ASP A 413 33.03 11.89 20.37
CA ASP A 413 34.47 12.12 20.52
C ASP A 413 35.02 13.08 19.45
N GLY A 414 34.31 13.23 18.31
CA GLY A 414 34.72 14.06 17.20
C GLY A 414 34.60 15.57 17.48
N LYS A 415 35.50 16.38 16.90
CA LYS A 415 35.36 17.83 16.91
C LYS A 415 34.19 18.27 16.02
N PRO A 416 33.50 19.39 16.34
CA PRO A 416 32.53 19.99 15.44
C PRO A 416 33.09 20.21 14.03
N GLY A 417 32.31 19.82 12.99
CA GLY A 417 32.71 19.95 11.61
C GLY A 417 32.26 18.78 10.74
N THR A 418 32.72 18.74 9.50
CA THR A 418 32.27 17.80 8.45
C THR A 418 32.40 16.33 8.87
N ASP A 419 33.47 15.94 9.56
CA ASP A 419 33.67 14.52 9.95
C ASP A 419 32.62 14.10 10.99
N ARG A 420 32.27 14.98 11.91
CA ARG A 420 31.21 14.77 12.89
C ARG A 420 29.84 14.73 12.21
N ASP A 421 29.56 15.62 11.25
CA ASP A 421 28.34 15.61 10.45
C ASP A 421 28.18 14.26 9.70
N VAL A 422 29.26 13.74 9.14
CA VAL A 422 29.28 12.43 8.48
C VAL A 422 28.99 11.30 9.46
N ALA A 423 29.63 11.30 10.64
CA ALA A 423 29.40 10.28 11.68
C ALA A 423 27.93 10.28 12.15
N LEU A 424 27.34 11.46 12.40
CA LEU A 424 25.94 11.63 12.77
C LEU A 424 25.00 11.13 11.66
N HIS A 425 25.31 11.44 10.41
CA HIS A 425 24.55 10.96 9.26
C HIS A 425 24.58 9.43 9.15
N GLU A 426 25.75 8.82 9.30
CA GLU A 426 25.90 7.36 9.26
C GLU A 426 25.21 6.71 10.47
N ALA A 427 25.30 7.30 11.67
CA ALA A 427 24.56 6.85 12.86
C ALA A 427 23.04 6.86 12.59
N ARG A 428 22.50 7.93 12.00
CA ARG A 428 21.08 8.02 11.60
C ARG A 428 20.69 6.89 10.63
N LYS A 429 21.52 6.61 9.62
CA LYS A 429 21.27 5.53 8.65
C LYS A 429 21.26 4.16 9.34
N LYS A 430 22.19 3.92 10.26
CA LYS A 430 22.25 2.66 11.03
C LYS A 430 21.11 2.55 12.03
N ALA A 431 20.74 3.65 12.72
CA ALA A 431 19.59 3.68 13.62
C ALA A 431 18.27 3.36 12.88
N LYS A 432 18.07 3.88 11.64
CA LYS A 432 16.94 3.48 10.78
C LYS A 432 16.94 1.98 10.49
N ARG A 433 18.09 1.42 10.13
CA ARG A 433 18.20 0.00 9.84
C ARG A 433 17.95 -0.86 11.08
N THR A 434 18.54 -0.49 12.23
CA THR A 434 18.33 -1.18 13.52
C THR A 434 16.86 -1.12 13.93
N ARG A 435 16.18 0.02 13.73
CA ARG A 435 14.74 0.13 13.98
C ARG A 435 13.95 -0.86 13.13
N TYR A 436 14.21 -0.95 11.82
CA TYR A 436 13.51 -1.89 10.95
C TYR A 436 13.82 -3.36 11.32
N ALA A 437 15.06 -3.64 11.75
CA ALA A 437 15.41 -4.96 12.27
C ALA A 437 14.63 -5.28 13.56
N ALA A 438 14.49 -4.32 14.47
CA ALA A 438 13.70 -4.47 15.69
C ALA A 438 12.18 -4.61 15.39
N GLU A 439 11.64 -3.85 14.42
CA GLU A 439 10.26 -4.03 13.94
C GLU A 439 10.02 -5.46 13.41
N THR A 440 10.95 -6.01 12.63
CA THR A 440 10.90 -7.41 12.14
C THR A 440 10.98 -8.41 13.30
N ALA A 441 11.68 -8.05 14.36
CA ALA A 441 11.89 -8.90 15.54
C ALA A 441 10.72 -8.89 16.54
N LEU A 442 9.77 -7.95 16.43
CA LEU A 442 8.65 -7.79 17.37
C LEU A 442 7.89 -9.08 17.67
N PRO A 443 7.49 -9.91 16.67
CA PRO A 443 6.76 -11.14 16.95
C PRO A 443 7.57 -12.19 17.71
N ALA A 444 8.91 -12.16 17.61
CA ALA A 444 9.80 -13.12 18.27
C ALA A 444 10.29 -12.64 19.64
N LEU A 445 10.56 -11.34 19.79
CA LEU A 445 11.22 -10.79 20.98
C LEU A 445 10.29 -9.94 21.87
N GLY A 446 9.09 -9.62 21.44
CA GLY A 446 8.10 -8.87 22.23
C GLY A 446 8.58 -7.52 22.74
N ALA A 447 8.45 -7.30 24.05
CA ALA A 447 8.73 -6.02 24.72
C ALA A 447 10.16 -5.47 24.51
N PRO A 448 11.24 -6.29 24.56
CA PRO A 448 12.59 -5.82 24.24
C PRO A 448 12.72 -5.19 22.84
N ALA A 449 12.14 -5.84 21.81
CA ALA A 449 12.14 -5.30 20.44
C ALA A 449 11.30 -4.02 20.33
N ALA A 450 10.18 -3.93 21.04
CA ALA A 450 9.34 -2.73 21.09
C ALA A 450 10.10 -1.56 21.75
N GLY A 451 10.79 -1.80 22.86
CA GLY A 451 11.64 -0.81 23.54
C GLY A 451 12.73 -0.26 22.61
N LEU A 452 13.48 -1.17 21.96
CA LEU A 452 14.50 -0.78 20.99
C LEU A 452 13.92 -0.01 19.79
N THR A 453 12.76 -0.42 19.27
CA THR A 453 12.08 0.30 18.19
C THR A 453 11.78 1.74 18.58
N LYS A 454 11.25 1.95 19.78
CA LYS A 454 10.95 3.28 20.35
C LYS A 454 12.22 4.11 20.53
N ALA A 455 13.26 3.53 21.14
CA ALA A 455 14.55 4.18 21.34
C ALA A 455 15.20 4.61 20.01
N MET A 456 15.22 3.70 19.03
CA MET A 456 15.74 4.02 17.70
C MET A 456 14.91 5.07 16.98
N LYS A 457 13.58 5.12 17.17
CA LYS A 457 12.72 6.16 16.58
C LYS A 457 13.05 7.54 17.18
N ALA A 458 13.25 7.63 18.48
CA ALA A 458 13.64 8.88 19.16
C ALA A 458 15.01 9.37 18.69
N LEU A 459 16.02 8.48 18.66
CA LEU A 459 17.35 8.81 18.16
C LEU A 459 17.33 9.27 16.69
N GLN A 460 16.52 8.60 15.85
CA GLN A 460 16.35 9.02 14.46
C GLN A 460 15.72 10.38 14.29
N GLY A 461 14.79 10.77 15.17
CA GLY A 461 14.20 12.11 15.19
C GLY A 461 15.30 13.14 15.42
N LEU A 462 16.05 13.00 16.53
CA LEU A 462 17.13 13.90 16.88
C LEU A 462 18.19 14.02 15.77
N LEU A 463 18.71 12.88 15.30
CA LEU A 463 19.69 12.86 14.20
C LEU A 463 19.08 13.31 12.85
N GLY A 464 17.74 13.23 12.73
CA GLY A 464 16.99 13.76 11.61
C GLY A 464 17.07 15.27 11.54
N ASP A 465 16.79 15.93 12.65
CA ASP A 465 16.83 17.39 12.75
C ASP A 465 18.22 17.95 12.44
N HIS A 466 19.28 17.24 12.84
CA HIS A 466 20.65 17.58 12.46
C HIS A 466 20.87 17.48 10.94
N GLN A 467 20.53 16.34 10.35
CA GLN A 467 20.70 16.12 8.90
C GLN A 467 19.88 17.11 8.07
N ASP A 468 18.65 17.40 8.49
CA ASP A 468 17.77 18.35 7.82
C ASP A 468 18.35 19.77 7.92
N SER A 469 19.02 20.12 9.03
CA SER A 469 19.77 21.37 9.15
C SER A 469 20.95 21.43 8.17
N VAL A 470 21.73 20.35 8.02
CA VAL A 470 22.85 20.30 7.06
C VAL A 470 22.33 20.53 5.63
N MET A 471 21.28 19.81 5.22
CA MET A 471 20.67 19.95 3.89
C MET A 471 20.07 21.35 3.67
N THR A 472 19.45 21.93 4.69
CA THR A 472 18.88 23.27 4.63
C THR A 472 19.98 24.33 4.45
N ARG A 473 21.09 24.18 5.17
CA ARG A 473 22.26 25.08 5.03
C ARG A 473 22.87 25.01 3.61
N GLU A 474 22.94 23.84 3.00
CA GLU A 474 23.39 23.67 1.62
C GLU A 474 22.46 24.40 0.63
N ALA A 475 21.14 24.21 0.76
CA ALA A 475 20.16 24.88 -0.09
C ALA A 475 20.17 26.40 0.09
N LEU A 476 20.35 26.89 1.33
CA LEU A 476 20.46 28.33 1.61
C LEU A 476 21.71 28.95 0.98
N ARG A 477 22.84 28.24 0.96
CA ARG A 477 24.04 28.68 0.21
C ARG A 477 23.80 28.79 -1.28
N GLU A 478 23.14 27.80 -1.87
CA GLU A 478 22.75 27.82 -3.29
C GLU A 478 21.82 29.01 -3.59
N LEU A 479 20.77 29.19 -2.79
CA LEU A 479 19.83 30.31 -2.95
C LEU A 479 20.47 31.67 -2.76
N ALA A 480 21.40 31.81 -1.81
CA ALA A 480 22.18 33.04 -1.60
C ALA A 480 23.05 33.37 -2.80
N ALA A 481 23.73 32.35 -3.39
CA ALA A 481 24.53 32.54 -4.60
C ALA A 481 23.68 32.96 -5.80
N LEU A 482 22.49 32.33 -5.98
CA LEU A 482 21.54 32.71 -7.04
C LEU A 482 21.00 34.14 -6.85
N ALA A 483 20.70 34.55 -5.60
CA ALA A 483 20.27 35.89 -5.28
C ALA A 483 21.38 36.93 -5.60
N HIS A 484 22.61 36.66 -5.16
CA HIS A 484 23.75 37.52 -5.42
C HIS A 484 24.01 37.69 -6.94
N ALA A 485 23.97 36.59 -7.70
CA ALA A 485 24.13 36.65 -9.16
C ALA A 485 23.05 37.49 -9.87
N ALA A 486 21.87 37.62 -9.26
CA ALA A 486 20.78 38.45 -9.75
C ALA A 486 20.81 39.90 -9.21
N GLY A 487 21.84 40.31 -8.47
CA GLY A 487 21.94 41.64 -7.84
C GLY A 487 20.99 41.82 -6.64
N GLU A 488 20.47 40.72 -6.05
CA GLU A 488 19.57 40.74 -4.89
C GLU A 488 20.37 40.54 -3.60
N SER A 489 19.78 40.97 -2.47
CA SER A 489 20.39 40.80 -1.16
C SER A 489 20.42 39.32 -0.73
N SER A 490 21.55 38.84 -0.27
CA SER A 490 21.73 37.52 0.34
C SER A 490 21.54 37.52 1.87
N PHE A 491 21.25 38.68 2.47
CA PHE A 491 21.15 38.84 3.93
C PHE A 491 20.19 37.85 4.62
N THR A 492 18.97 37.74 4.10
CA THR A 492 17.95 36.85 4.70
C THR A 492 18.39 35.39 4.68
N TYR A 493 19.08 34.95 3.61
CA TYR A 493 19.62 33.58 3.54
C TYR A 493 20.72 33.34 4.57
N GLY A 494 21.55 34.36 4.84
CA GLY A 494 22.58 34.32 5.89
C GLY A 494 21.96 34.20 7.29
N VAL A 495 20.87 34.95 7.57
CA VAL A 495 20.13 34.86 8.85
C VAL A 495 19.54 33.47 9.03
N LEU A 496 18.90 32.91 8.01
CA LEU A 496 18.34 31.55 8.04
C LEU A 496 19.45 30.50 8.21
N TYR A 497 20.58 30.66 7.53
CA TYR A 497 21.75 29.80 7.66
C TYR A 497 22.26 29.74 9.11
N GLY A 498 22.45 30.90 9.74
CA GLY A 498 22.89 30.97 11.14
C GLY A 498 21.88 30.32 12.11
N ARG A 499 20.57 30.44 11.86
CA ARG A 499 19.55 29.73 12.66
C ARG A 499 19.67 28.20 12.50
N GLU A 500 19.95 27.71 11.32
CA GLU A 500 20.15 26.27 11.10
C GLU A 500 21.46 25.78 11.73
N GLU A 501 22.53 26.58 11.77
CA GLU A 501 23.74 26.24 12.54
C GLU A 501 23.45 26.12 14.04
N GLN A 502 22.66 27.05 14.60
CA GLN A 502 22.26 26.98 16.01
C GLN A 502 21.40 25.73 16.30
N ARG A 503 20.50 25.35 15.39
CA ARG A 503 19.72 24.12 15.52
C ARG A 503 20.62 22.88 15.50
N ALA A 504 21.58 22.79 14.59
CA ALA A 504 22.54 21.69 14.55
C ALA A 504 23.34 21.61 15.86
N ALA A 505 23.86 22.73 16.37
CA ALA A 505 24.58 22.80 17.64
C ALA A 505 23.70 22.36 18.85
N ALA A 506 22.44 22.76 18.86
CA ALA A 506 21.48 22.32 19.91
C ALA A 506 21.26 20.80 19.88
N VAL A 507 21.12 20.19 18.69
CA VAL A 507 21.01 18.74 18.53
C VAL A 507 22.29 18.04 19.03
N GLU A 508 23.46 18.55 18.67
CA GLU A 508 24.72 18.01 19.10
C GLU A 508 24.88 18.07 20.63
N ALA A 509 24.45 19.16 21.25
CA ALA A 509 24.45 19.33 22.71
C ALA A 509 23.47 18.37 23.43
N ALA A 510 22.33 18.05 22.79
CA ALA A 510 21.33 17.12 23.34
C ALA A 510 21.70 15.63 23.13
N LEU A 511 22.61 15.31 22.20
CA LEU A 511 22.94 13.94 21.81
C LEU A 511 23.45 13.08 22.98
N PRO A 512 24.33 13.53 23.91
CA PRO A 512 24.84 12.69 25.00
C PRO A 512 23.72 12.19 25.93
N GLU A 513 22.74 13.05 26.24
CA GLU A 513 21.61 12.69 27.09
C GLU A 513 20.64 11.76 26.35
N ALA A 514 20.29 12.08 25.11
CA ALA A 514 19.43 11.25 24.27
C ALA A 514 20.04 9.87 24.03
N TRP A 515 21.36 9.78 23.90
CA TRP A 515 22.05 8.50 23.75
C TRP A 515 22.01 7.68 25.05
N ARG A 516 22.19 8.30 26.22
CA ARG A 516 22.05 7.62 27.50
C ARG A 516 20.65 7.03 27.68
N ALA A 517 19.61 7.84 27.40
CA ALA A 517 18.23 7.36 27.44
C ALA A 517 17.97 6.23 26.44
N THR A 518 18.64 6.26 25.27
CA THR A 518 18.59 5.18 24.27
C THR A 518 19.18 3.88 24.81
N LEU A 519 20.32 3.94 25.50
CA LEU A 519 20.98 2.75 26.09
C LEU A 519 20.12 2.12 27.19
N GLU A 520 19.47 2.92 28.03
CA GLU A 520 18.56 2.45 29.08
C GLU A 520 17.33 1.71 28.51
N GLN A 521 16.81 2.15 27.37
CA GLN A 521 15.66 1.52 26.70
C GLN A 521 16.02 0.36 25.77
N ALA A 522 17.28 0.22 25.39
CA ALA A 522 17.75 -0.74 24.39
C ALA A 522 18.13 -2.12 24.97
N SER A 523 17.55 -2.53 26.10
CA SER A 523 17.80 -3.86 26.71
C SER A 523 17.26 -5.00 25.84
N VAL A 524 17.99 -5.43 24.80
CA VAL A 524 17.67 -6.55 23.89
C VAL A 524 18.64 -7.70 24.07
#